data_ba4eff07f14620f1c3477c73ba0ff314
#
_entry.id   ba4eff07f14620f1c3477c73ba0ff314
#
_cell.length_a   1.000
_cell.length_b   1.000
_cell.length_c   1.000
_cell.angle_alpha   90.00
_cell.angle_beta   90.00
_cell.angle_gamma   90.00
#
_symmetry.space_group_name_H-M   'P 1'
#
loop_
_entity.id
_entity.type
_entity.pdbx_description
1 polymer ?
#
loop_
_entity_poly.entity_id
_entity_poly.type
_entity_poly.pdbx_seq_one_letter_code
_entity_poly.pdbx_strand_id
1 'polypeptide(L)'
;MKNVKKYSKRVICGILAGTFAFAGIWGFHSISDVERKADAAVVDASITEELTSKRTKFTKQYLLSDGSFLANSFSMPVHYKKNGKWKEIDTTLVSTKSKKNYKTKSTSLGITVAQKANQKAEITWKRGSAKLSVALKGKKVKAKKAAVRNPEKKQITDIQNSNQVQYKKAYKNQTLTYEIYPEKIVEKISVKKKSAVKKITLKVNSGKLKVKVKNNRIYFKTKKGKTKYTRLKTILTDGKGVSTSKVKVTYNKKKKTVTLTPDKKWLNSSKRSYPMTVRTAYITDEHERDVRIGAAYAGAPKSNYTYDESLLVQANKCIAFTRMSTLAELNNPNVKVRDARLTVYNEKTLKLGAGKTFDIGVHKVTTGWTGKKVTNNKRPSYDKTKAATMSLQKKGKYSCDVTELVKSWYQGVPNYGVALVAENTNGTHQARLQKNPTFSVHYEIVGFDGAVELKENQPITRTVLKAGQENYYYFDAKPGIAYDIYTDSSTDTQASMYDTGKERVGYDDNSGLNRNFLFTGTYNGRRYLKVSIKDKGTGNYTLHLKKRFAI
;
A
#
# COMPACT_ATOMS: atom_id res chain seq x y z
N MET A 1 -27.94 54.72 19.09
CA MET A 1 -27.92 55.30 17.71
C MET A 1 -27.14 54.30 16.84
N LYS A 2 -27.84 53.54 16.04
CA LYS A 2 -27.85 53.47 14.55
C LYS A 2 -26.49 53.12 13.98
N ASN A 3 -26.25 52.06 13.20
CA ASN A 3 -27.07 51.51 12.11
C ASN A 3 -26.60 50.08 11.73
N VAL A 4 -27.60 49.27 11.46
CA VAL A 4 -27.53 47.97 10.80
C VAL A 4 -27.39 48.17 9.28
N LYS A 5 -26.56 47.35 8.60
CA LYS A 5 -26.78 47.08 7.19
C LYS A 5 -26.64 45.56 6.90
N LYS A 6 -27.78 44.97 6.67
CA LYS A 6 -28.00 43.69 5.93
C LYS A 6 -27.58 43.86 4.47
N TYR A 7 -26.91 42.89 3.88
CA TYR A 7 -27.03 42.64 2.45
C TYR A 7 -27.31 41.16 2.17
N SER A 8 -28.27 40.98 1.30
CA SER A 8 -29.02 39.79 0.95
C SER A 8 -28.26 38.83 0.03
N LYS A 9 -28.68 37.56 0.12
CA LYS A 9 -28.39 36.44 -0.81
C LYS A 9 -28.74 36.80 -2.27
N ARG A 10 -27.86 36.44 -3.19
CA ARG A 10 -28.23 36.07 -4.55
C ARG A 10 -27.56 34.75 -4.91
N VAL A 11 -28.40 33.76 -5.13
CA VAL A 11 -28.07 32.48 -5.76
C VAL A 11 -27.92 32.76 -7.25
N ILE A 12 -26.78 32.42 -7.83
CA ILE A 12 -26.63 32.28 -9.27
C ILE A 12 -26.14 30.86 -9.51
N CYS A 13 -27.01 30.00 -10.04
CA CYS A 13 -26.63 28.77 -10.69
C CYS A 13 -25.89 29.11 -11.98
N GLY A 14 -24.62 28.84 -12.03
CA GLY A 14 -23.81 28.81 -13.23
C GLY A 14 -23.26 27.41 -13.40
N ILE A 15 -23.81 26.66 -14.33
CA ILE A 15 -23.25 25.40 -14.83
C ILE A 15 -21.98 25.80 -15.59
N LEU A 16 -20.82 25.55 -15.00
CA LEU A 16 -19.56 25.56 -15.71
C LEU A 16 -19.06 24.12 -15.79
N ALA A 17 -19.11 23.57 -17.00
CA ALA A 17 -18.37 22.38 -17.36
C ALA A 17 -16.86 22.69 -17.19
N GLY A 18 -16.34 22.33 -16.03
CA GLY A 18 -14.92 22.43 -15.74
C GLY A 18 -14.22 21.17 -16.24
N THR A 19 -13.50 21.31 -17.33
CA THR A 19 -12.42 20.40 -17.72
C THR A 19 -11.45 20.27 -16.53
N PHE A 20 -11.44 19.13 -15.87
CA PHE A 20 -10.41 18.80 -14.89
C PHE A 20 -9.10 18.49 -15.62
N ALA A 21 -8.32 19.51 -15.91
CA ALA A 21 -6.90 19.36 -16.14
C ALA A 21 -6.26 18.99 -14.77
N PHE A 22 -6.02 17.72 -14.52
CA PHE A 22 -5.15 17.28 -13.44
C PHE A 22 -3.70 17.60 -13.81
N ALA A 23 -3.30 18.84 -13.62
CA ALA A 23 -1.89 19.15 -13.48
C ALA A 23 -1.43 18.48 -12.19
N GLY A 24 -0.72 17.38 -12.27
CA GLY A 24 -0.05 16.72 -11.17
C GLY A 24 1.10 17.60 -10.68
N ILE A 25 0.79 18.67 -9.97
CA ILE A 25 1.80 19.43 -9.25
C ILE A 25 2.23 18.55 -8.07
N TRP A 26 3.38 17.94 -8.20
CA TRP A 26 4.15 17.45 -7.08
C TRP A 26 4.48 18.64 -6.19
N GLY A 27 3.71 18.79 -5.11
CA GLY A 27 3.96 19.82 -4.12
C GLY A 27 5.31 19.57 -3.46
N PHE A 28 6.36 20.13 -4.03
CA PHE A 28 7.68 20.20 -3.45
C PHE A 28 7.70 21.28 -2.38
N HIS A 29 7.66 20.88 -1.12
CA HIS A 29 8.30 21.69 -0.09
C HIS A 29 9.81 21.50 -0.29
N SER A 30 10.53 22.59 -0.37
CA SER A 30 11.97 22.73 -0.62
C SER A 30 12.79 21.50 -0.20
N ILE A 31 13.06 20.66 -1.15
CA ILE A 31 13.97 19.52 -1.06
C ILE A 31 15.32 20.04 -1.54
N SER A 32 16.41 19.72 -0.83
CA SER A 32 17.75 20.10 -1.23
C SER A 32 18.11 19.56 -2.63
N ASP A 33 19.03 20.19 -3.34
CA ASP A 33 19.41 19.82 -4.72
C ASP A 33 19.85 18.36 -4.90
N VAL A 34 20.22 17.68 -3.82
CA VAL A 34 20.54 16.26 -3.79
C VAL A 34 19.28 15.40 -3.97
N GLU A 35 18.12 15.83 -3.43
CA GLU A 35 16.84 15.12 -3.60
C GLU A 35 16.27 15.32 -5.01
N ARG A 36 16.53 16.46 -5.66
CA ARG A 36 16.09 16.74 -7.04
C ARG A 36 16.72 15.79 -8.07
N LYS A 37 18.00 15.42 -7.90
CA LYS A 37 18.68 14.47 -8.82
C LYS A 37 18.16 13.05 -8.71
N ALA A 38 17.65 12.61 -7.55
CA ALA A 38 17.08 11.27 -7.37
C ALA A 38 15.63 11.18 -7.89
N ASP A 39 14.87 12.28 -7.91
CA ASP A 39 13.46 12.31 -8.37
C ASP A 39 13.29 12.73 -9.84
N ALA A 40 14.33 13.22 -10.50
CA ALA A 40 14.27 13.83 -11.84
C ALA A 40 14.12 12.85 -13.02
N ALA A 41 13.94 11.56 -12.80
CA ALA A 41 13.81 10.57 -13.87
C ALA A 41 12.46 9.85 -13.88
N VAL A 42 11.38 10.44 -13.36
CA VAL A 42 10.08 9.77 -13.30
C VAL A 42 8.99 10.60 -13.95
N VAL A 43 8.70 10.18 -15.17
CA VAL A 43 7.40 10.23 -15.83
C VAL A 43 6.77 11.61 -15.90
N ASP A 44 7.03 12.33 -16.95
CA ASP A 44 6.21 13.47 -17.38
C ASP A 44 4.77 13.05 -17.73
N ALA A 45 4.49 11.74 -17.76
CA ALA A 45 3.19 11.17 -18.06
C ALA A 45 2.31 11.04 -16.78
N SER A 46 1.10 11.55 -16.84
CA SER A 46 0.12 11.48 -15.75
C SER A 46 -0.64 10.14 -15.76
N ILE A 47 -1.12 9.70 -14.58
CA ILE A 47 -2.00 8.53 -14.49
C ILE A 47 -3.37 8.89 -15.07
N THR A 48 -3.83 8.12 -16.06
CA THR A 48 -5.15 8.28 -16.66
C THR A 48 -6.21 7.41 -15.98
N GLU A 49 -5.87 6.13 -15.70
CA GLU A 49 -6.80 5.22 -15.04
C GLU A 49 -6.09 4.10 -14.26
N GLU A 50 -6.79 3.48 -13.30
CA GLU A 50 -6.36 2.22 -12.67
C GLU A 50 -6.90 1.02 -13.47
N LEU A 51 -6.02 0.14 -13.89
CA LEU A 51 -6.36 -1.10 -14.61
C LEU A 51 -6.93 -2.14 -13.63
N THR A 52 -8.24 -2.05 -13.35
CA THR A 52 -8.89 -2.87 -12.32
C THR A 52 -8.91 -4.37 -12.63
N SER A 53 -8.84 -4.75 -13.91
CA SER A 53 -8.69 -6.15 -14.37
C SER A 53 -7.34 -6.75 -13.98
N LYS A 54 -6.31 -5.94 -13.85
CA LYS A 54 -4.94 -6.35 -13.46
C LYS A 54 -4.68 -6.30 -11.96
N ARG A 55 -5.71 -6.07 -11.15
CA ARG A 55 -5.59 -6.07 -9.69
C ARG A 55 -5.16 -7.43 -9.15
N THR A 56 -4.21 -7.45 -8.23
CA THR A 56 -3.91 -8.61 -7.40
C THR A 56 -4.03 -8.24 -5.91
N LYS A 57 -3.79 -9.19 -5.02
CA LYS A 57 -3.80 -8.92 -3.57
C LYS A 57 -2.83 -7.78 -3.18
N PHE A 58 -1.69 -7.67 -3.89
CA PHE A 58 -0.57 -6.80 -3.52
C PHE A 58 -0.19 -5.79 -4.60
N THR A 59 -0.87 -5.75 -5.74
CA THR A 59 -0.49 -4.87 -6.85
C THR A 59 -1.64 -4.02 -7.34
N LYS A 60 -1.32 -2.79 -7.73
CA LYS A 60 -2.14 -1.90 -8.55
C LYS A 60 -1.38 -1.55 -9.80
N GLN A 61 -2.09 -1.44 -10.91
CA GLN A 61 -1.50 -1.05 -12.19
C GLN A 61 -2.32 0.08 -12.79
N TYR A 62 -1.63 0.98 -13.47
CA TYR A 62 -2.18 2.20 -14.02
C TYR A 62 -1.74 2.36 -15.47
N LEU A 63 -2.63 2.87 -16.29
CA LEU A 63 -2.32 3.39 -17.61
C LEU A 63 -1.87 4.85 -17.45
N LEU A 64 -0.83 5.22 -18.18
CA LEU A 64 -0.29 6.57 -18.20
C LEU A 64 -0.71 7.30 -19.47
N SER A 65 -0.63 8.64 -19.47
CA SER A 65 -1.04 9.49 -20.59
C SER A 65 -0.21 9.29 -21.86
N ASP A 66 1.00 8.76 -21.73
CA ASP A 66 1.88 8.41 -22.85
C ASP A 66 1.67 6.97 -23.37
N GLY A 67 0.67 6.25 -22.86
CA GLY A 67 0.38 4.87 -23.23
C GLY A 67 1.22 3.82 -22.51
N SER A 68 2.19 4.22 -21.71
CA SER A 68 2.96 3.32 -20.85
C SER A 68 2.18 2.93 -19.59
N PHE A 69 2.76 2.06 -18.77
CA PHE A 69 2.13 1.49 -17.58
C PHE A 69 2.96 1.72 -16.33
N LEU A 70 2.30 1.99 -15.22
CA LEU A 70 2.91 2.02 -13.89
C LEU A 70 2.32 0.90 -13.05
N ALA A 71 3.16 -0.02 -12.58
CA ALA A 71 2.75 -1.06 -11.64
C ALA A 71 3.36 -0.83 -10.27
N ASN A 72 2.51 -0.77 -9.25
CA ASN A 72 2.93 -0.68 -7.85
C ASN A 72 2.73 -2.02 -7.14
N SER A 73 3.81 -2.58 -6.58
CA SER A 73 3.80 -3.77 -5.74
C SER A 73 4.01 -3.38 -4.29
N PHE A 74 3.03 -3.66 -3.45
CA PHE A 74 3.00 -3.32 -2.02
C PHE A 74 3.40 -4.52 -1.16
N SER A 75 4.01 -4.26 -0.01
CA SER A 75 4.31 -5.32 0.98
C SER A 75 3.11 -5.69 1.84
N MET A 76 2.05 -4.89 1.81
CA MET A 76 0.78 -5.13 2.49
C MET A 76 -0.35 -5.32 1.48
N PRO A 77 -1.39 -6.12 1.80
CA PRO A 77 -2.53 -6.27 0.91
C PRO A 77 -3.23 -4.94 0.64
N VAL A 78 -3.51 -4.66 -0.63
CA VAL A 78 -4.27 -3.49 -1.10
C VAL A 78 -5.64 -3.89 -1.65
N HIS A 79 -5.84 -5.16 -1.97
CA HIS A 79 -7.10 -5.71 -2.43
C HIS A 79 -7.49 -7.01 -1.70
N TYR A 80 -8.77 -7.32 -1.73
CA TYR A 80 -9.33 -8.59 -1.29
C TYR A 80 -10.38 -9.10 -2.28
N LYS A 81 -10.56 -10.43 -2.38
CA LYS A 81 -11.60 -11.02 -3.22
C LYS A 81 -12.96 -11.01 -2.53
N LYS A 82 -13.99 -10.54 -3.24
CA LYS A 82 -15.39 -10.64 -2.86
C LYS A 82 -16.18 -11.09 -4.08
N ASN A 83 -16.87 -12.22 -3.98
CA ASN A 83 -17.60 -12.83 -5.10
C ASN A 83 -16.73 -12.96 -6.37
N GLY A 84 -15.53 -13.51 -6.23
CA GLY A 84 -14.55 -13.70 -7.32
C GLY A 84 -13.81 -12.43 -7.77
N LYS A 85 -14.33 -11.24 -7.55
CA LYS A 85 -13.77 -9.96 -8.02
C LYS A 85 -12.88 -9.31 -6.96
N TRP A 86 -11.80 -8.65 -7.41
CA TRP A 86 -10.95 -7.85 -6.54
C TRP A 86 -11.63 -6.54 -6.15
N LYS A 87 -11.64 -6.25 -4.86
CA LYS A 87 -12.10 -5.00 -4.26
C LYS A 87 -10.95 -4.31 -3.54
N GLU A 88 -10.88 -3.00 -3.64
CA GLU A 88 -9.89 -2.22 -2.90
C GLU A 88 -10.15 -2.29 -1.39
N ILE A 89 -9.07 -2.42 -0.64
CA ILE A 89 -9.12 -2.37 0.82
C ILE A 89 -9.19 -0.92 1.26
N ASP A 90 -10.26 -0.59 1.99
CA ASP A 90 -10.44 0.69 2.65
C ASP A 90 -10.74 0.45 4.13
N THR A 91 -9.74 0.71 4.98
CA THR A 91 -9.85 0.55 6.44
C THR A 91 -10.40 1.78 7.13
N THR A 92 -10.86 2.81 6.40
CA THR A 92 -11.53 3.99 6.95
C THR A 92 -12.67 3.59 7.88
N LEU A 93 -12.69 4.18 9.05
CA LEU A 93 -13.67 3.91 10.08
C LEU A 93 -14.87 4.84 9.94
N VAL A 94 -16.01 4.28 9.61
CA VAL A 94 -17.28 4.99 9.49
C VAL A 94 -18.25 4.57 10.59
N SER A 95 -19.10 5.49 11.04
CA SER A 95 -20.12 5.19 12.05
C SER A 95 -21.14 4.19 11.50
N THR A 96 -21.56 3.23 12.31
CA THR A 96 -22.69 2.34 11.97
C THR A 96 -24.02 3.10 12.05
N LYS A 97 -25.06 2.60 11.36
CA LYS A 97 -26.42 3.19 11.42
C LYS A 97 -26.92 3.36 12.86
N SER A 98 -26.66 2.39 13.75
CA SER A 98 -27.03 2.45 15.16
C SER A 98 -26.22 3.46 15.98
N LYS A 99 -25.20 4.11 15.42
CA LYS A 99 -24.26 5.04 16.10
C LYS A 99 -23.58 4.47 17.36
N LYS A 100 -23.60 3.13 17.55
CA LYS A 100 -22.96 2.45 18.70
C LYS A 100 -21.54 2.00 18.40
N ASN A 101 -21.21 1.81 17.12
CA ASN A 101 -19.91 1.32 16.66
C ASN A 101 -19.37 2.12 15.48
N TYR A 102 -18.07 2.02 15.26
CA TYR A 102 -17.42 2.27 13.98
C TYR A 102 -17.22 0.94 13.26
N LYS A 103 -17.21 0.94 11.92
CA LYS A 103 -16.84 -0.20 11.08
C LYS A 103 -15.86 0.22 10.00
N THR A 104 -15.04 -0.69 9.53
CA THR A 104 -14.22 -0.47 8.32
C THR A 104 -15.12 -0.39 7.09
N LYS A 105 -14.76 0.49 6.15
CA LYS A 105 -15.55 0.76 4.95
C LYS A 105 -15.53 -0.43 3.98
N SER A 106 -14.33 -0.98 3.68
CA SER A 106 -14.17 -2.08 2.72
C SER A 106 -12.94 -2.93 3.07
N THR A 107 -13.16 -4.13 3.65
CA THR A 107 -12.08 -5.06 4.00
C THR A 107 -12.59 -6.51 3.97
N SER A 108 -11.68 -7.48 3.76
CA SER A 108 -12.00 -8.91 3.94
C SER A 108 -12.28 -9.27 5.40
N LEU A 109 -11.75 -8.49 6.32
CA LEU A 109 -11.88 -8.66 7.76
C LEU A 109 -12.92 -7.65 8.27
N GLY A 110 -14.18 -8.07 8.44
CA GLY A 110 -15.23 -7.20 8.96
C GLY A 110 -14.90 -6.74 10.37
N ILE A 111 -14.35 -5.53 10.49
CA ILE A 111 -13.93 -4.95 11.77
C ILE A 111 -15.00 -3.98 12.26
N THR A 112 -15.40 -4.14 13.52
CA THR A 112 -16.23 -3.18 14.24
C THR A 112 -15.56 -2.78 15.54
N VAL A 113 -15.62 -1.49 15.88
CA VAL A 113 -15.04 -0.93 17.10
C VAL A 113 -16.10 -0.13 17.83
N ALA A 114 -16.29 -0.37 19.11
CA ALA A 114 -17.29 0.32 19.93
C ALA A 114 -16.99 1.83 19.99
N GLN A 115 -18.01 2.68 19.86
CA GLN A 115 -17.83 4.13 20.00
C GLN A 115 -17.52 4.56 21.44
N LYS A 116 -17.96 3.77 22.42
CA LYS A 116 -17.64 3.98 23.83
C LYS A 116 -16.98 2.73 24.39
N ALA A 117 -15.97 2.90 25.25
CA ALA A 117 -15.33 1.77 25.92
C ALA A 117 -16.36 0.91 26.65
N ASN A 118 -16.38 -0.38 26.38
CA ASN A 118 -17.27 -1.33 27.04
C ASN A 118 -16.52 -2.64 27.29
N GLN A 119 -16.51 -3.15 28.48
CA GLN A 119 -15.74 -4.35 28.85
C GLN A 119 -16.30 -5.67 28.28
N LYS A 120 -17.27 -5.62 27.35
CA LYS A 120 -17.82 -6.80 26.66
C LYS A 120 -17.11 -7.06 25.32
N ALA A 121 -17.05 -6.05 24.44
CA ALA A 121 -16.41 -6.11 23.14
C ALA A 121 -16.07 -4.69 22.65
N GLU A 122 -14.83 -4.25 22.83
CA GLU A 122 -14.38 -2.96 22.31
C GLU A 122 -14.04 -3.03 20.84
N ILE A 123 -13.42 -4.15 20.44
CA ILE A 123 -13.14 -4.44 19.03
C ILE A 123 -13.60 -5.86 18.71
N THR A 124 -14.21 -6.02 17.56
CA THR A 124 -14.64 -7.30 17.00
C THR A 124 -14.18 -7.39 15.55
N TRP A 125 -13.69 -8.54 15.17
CA TRP A 125 -13.46 -8.85 13.76
C TRP A 125 -14.07 -10.20 13.40
N LYS A 126 -14.53 -10.27 12.16
CA LYS A 126 -15.24 -11.43 11.62
C LYS A 126 -14.73 -11.76 10.24
N ARG A 127 -14.48 -13.02 9.98
CA ARG A 127 -14.15 -13.55 8.65
C ARG A 127 -14.87 -14.87 8.45
N GLY A 128 -15.87 -14.87 7.57
CA GLY A 128 -16.80 -16.00 7.47
C GLY A 128 -17.46 -16.27 8.83
N SER A 129 -17.44 -17.52 9.28
CA SER A 129 -17.98 -17.92 10.59
C SER A 129 -17.04 -17.63 11.77
N ALA A 130 -15.77 -17.30 11.52
CA ALA A 130 -14.80 -17.02 12.59
C ALA A 130 -14.97 -15.59 13.10
N LYS A 131 -15.36 -15.48 14.38
CA LYS A 131 -15.55 -14.21 15.08
C LYS A 131 -14.67 -14.16 16.30
N LEU A 132 -14.01 -13.03 16.54
CA LEU A 132 -13.21 -12.76 17.72
C LEU A 132 -13.50 -11.35 18.22
N SER A 133 -13.80 -11.21 19.52
CA SER A 133 -13.97 -9.91 20.17
C SER A 133 -13.04 -9.79 21.36
N VAL A 134 -12.51 -8.60 21.56
CA VAL A 134 -11.59 -8.29 22.66
C VAL A 134 -12.04 -6.99 23.34
N ALA A 135 -11.87 -6.93 24.65
CA ALA A 135 -12.06 -5.71 25.44
C ALA A 135 -11.08 -5.66 26.62
N LEU A 136 -10.59 -4.47 26.94
CA LEU A 136 -9.80 -4.25 28.16
C LEU A 136 -10.70 -4.35 29.39
N LYS A 137 -10.31 -5.19 30.37
CA LYS A 137 -10.99 -5.28 31.67
C LYS A 137 -10.24 -4.43 32.67
N GLY A 138 -10.82 -3.29 33.05
CA GLY A 138 -10.22 -2.36 33.98
C GLY A 138 -11.28 -1.57 34.76
N LYS A 139 -10.84 -0.80 35.76
CA LYS A 139 -11.72 0.12 36.46
C LYS A 139 -12.12 1.24 35.50
N LYS A 140 -13.40 1.26 35.11
CA LYS A 140 -13.93 2.30 34.21
C LYS A 140 -13.89 3.67 34.87
N VAL A 141 -13.64 4.67 34.04
CA VAL A 141 -13.95 6.06 34.31
C VAL A 141 -15.07 6.43 33.33
N LYS A 142 -15.72 7.58 33.47
CA LYS A 142 -16.84 8.02 32.61
C LYS A 142 -16.53 7.71 31.11
N ALA A 143 -17.42 6.93 30.47
CA ALA A 143 -17.23 6.45 29.12
C ALA A 143 -17.41 7.60 28.11
N LYS A 144 -16.32 8.19 27.67
CA LYS A 144 -16.29 9.16 26.57
C LYS A 144 -16.27 8.45 25.23
N LYS A 145 -16.78 9.11 24.17
CA LYS A 145 -16.68 8.64 22.80
C LYS A 145 -15.21 8.51 22.41
N ALA A 146 -14.86 7.42 21.72
CA ALA A 146 -13.49 7.19 21.23
C ALA A 146 -13.11 8.23 20.17
N ALA A 147 -11.88 8.71 20.22
CA ALA A 147 -11.31 9.51 19.15
C ALA A 147 -10.93 8.60 17.98
N VAL A 148 -11.38 8.93 16.78
CA VAL A 148 -11.03 8.25 15.52
C VAL A 148 -10.09 9.12 14.71
N ARG A 149 -9.06 8.51 14.16
CA ARG A 149 -8.17 9.13 13.18
C ARG A 149 -8.12 8.25 11.93
N ASN A 150 -8.60 8.79 10.83
CA ASN A 150 -8.53 8.20 9.50
C ASN A 150 -7.53 9.04 8.67
N PRO A 151 -6.26 8.60 8.51
CA PRO A 151 -5.33 9.31 7.64
C PRO A 151 -5.85 9.31 6.18
N GLU A 152 -5.77 10.43 5.53
CA GLU A 152 -6.13 10.56 4.13
C GLU A 152 -5.05 9.98 3.23
N LYS A 153 -5.45 9.47 2.06
CA LYS A 153 -4.56 9.20 0.94
C LYS A 153 -4.33 10.52 0.22
N LYS A 154 -3.08 10.87 0.00
CA LYS A 154 -2.72 12.09 -0.71
C LYS A 154 -2.71 11.88 -2.23
N GLN A 155 -2.41 10.67 -2.67
CA GLN A 155 -2.32 10.29 -4.08
C GLN A 155 -3.05 8.96 -4.34
N ILE A 156 -3.47 8.72 -5.59
CA ILE A 156 -4.12 7.48 -6.00
C ILE A 156 -3.20 6.26 -5.81
N THR A 157 -1.90 6.46 -5.92
CA THR A 157 -0.86 5.44 -5.72
C THR A 157 -0.59 5.12 -4.25
N ASP A 158 -1.06 5.96 -3.31
CA ASP A 158 -0.81 5.75 -1.89
C ASP A 158 -1.64 4.60 -1.34
N ILE A 159 -1.04 3.84 -0.43
CA ILE A 159 -1.79 2.92 0.42
C ILE A 159 -2.27 3.67 1.66
N GLN A 160 -3.44 3.28 2.15
CA GLN A 160 -3.97 3.86 3.37
C GLN A 160 -3.13 3.47 4.58
N ASN A 161 -2.64 4.46 5.34
CA ASN A 161 -2.00 4.26 6.63
C ASN A 161 -3.00 3.69 7.65
N SER A 162 -2.50 3.23 8.81
CA SER A 162 -3.34 2.67 9.86
C SER A 162 -4.37 3.68 10.37
N ASN A 163 -5.64 3.28 10.36
CA ASN A 163 -6.68 4.02 11.04
C ASN A 163 -6.62 3.72 12.54
N GLN A 164 -6.95 4.69 13.37
CA GLN A 164 -6.82 4.56 14.82
C GLN A 164 -8.12 4.85 15.53
N VAL A 165 -8.39 4.07 16.57
CA VAL A 165 -9.44 4.35 17.56
C VAL A 165 -8.80 4.42 18.93
N GLN A 166 -8.97 5.55 19.62
CA GLN A 166 -8.36 5.78 20.91
C GLN A 166 -9.40 6.09 21.98
N TYR A 167 -9.38 5.30 23.06
CA TYR A 167 -10.19 5.49 24.24
C TYR A 167 -9.37 6.22 25.32
N LYS A 168 -9.33 7.56 25.20
CA LYS A 168 -8.65 8.43 26.19
C LYS A 168 -9.44 8.44 27.48
N LYS A 169 -8.76 8.28 28.62
CA LYS A 169 -9.37 8.37 29.96
C LYS A 169 -10.60 7.45 30.17
N ALA A 170 -10.74 6.38 29.39
CA ALA A 170 -11.83 5.42 29.57
C ALA A 170 -11.58 4.42 30.71
N TYR A 171 -10.33 4.24 31.08
CA TYR A 171 -9.87 3.39 32.18
C TYR A 171 -8.92 4.17 33.10
N LYS A 172 -8.97 3.88 34.41
CA LYS A 172 -8.10 4.55 35.38
C LYS A 172 -6.63 4.28 35.07
N ASN A 173 -5.84 5.35 34.85
CA ASN A 173 -4.41 5.31 34.51
C ASN A 173 -4.05 4.58 33.21
N GLN A 174 -5.01 4.31 32.32
CA GLN A 174 -4.78 3.62 31.05
C GLN A 174 -5.45 4.34 29.89
N THR A 175 -4.78 4.36 28.75
CA THR A 175 -5.35 4.75 27.45
C THR A 175 -5.24 3.56 26.53
N LEU A 176 -6.36 3.15 25.92
CA LEU A 176 -6.40 2.05 24.95
C LEU A 176 -6.49 2.61 23.55
N THR A 177 -5.64 2.10 22.65
CA THR A 177 -5.65 2.44 21.23
C THR A 177 -5.63 1.18 20.40
N TYR A 178 -6.48 1.12 19.39
CA TYR A 178 -6.43 0.14 18.32
C TYR A 178 -5.97 0.82 17.03
N GLU A 179 -4.95 0.23 16.37
CA GLU A 179 -4.51 0.59 15.03
C GLU A 179 -4.97 -0.51 14.08
N ILE A 180 -5.67 -0.12 13.03
CA ILE A 180 -6.35 -1.04 12.12
C ILE A 180 -5.64 -1.02 10.77
N TYR A 181 -5.15 -2.17 10.37
CA TYR A 181 -4.52 -2.46 9.09
C TYR A 181 -5.35 -3.50 8.31
N PRO A 182 -5.09 -3.75 7.06
CA PRO A 182 -5.86 -4.68 6.22
C PRO A 182 -6.10 -6.07 6.83
N GLU A 183 -5.07 -6.68 7.39
CA GLU A 183 -5.12 -8.06 7.95
C GLU A 183 -4.52 -8.15 9.37
N LYS A 184 -4.29 -6.99 9.99
CA LYS A 184 -3.65 -6.87 11.29
C LYS A 184 -4.31 -5.79 12.13
N ILE A 185 -4.48 -6.05 13.41
CA ILE A 185 -4.91 -5.06 14.41
C ILE A 185 -3.82 -4.98 15.47
N VAL A 186 -3.37 -3.77 15.76
CA VAL A 186 -2.43 -3.52 16.86
C VAL A 186 -3.19 -2.93 18.04
N GLU A 187 -3.05 -3.57 19.18
CA GLU A 187 -3.58 -3.12 20.48
C GLU A 187 -2.44 -2.45 21.26
N LYS A 188 -2.63 -1.20 21.66
CA LYS A 188 -1.71 -0.43 22.49
C LYS A 188 -2.42 0.02 23.76
N ILE A 189 -1.86 -0.30 24.91
CA ILE A 189 -2.35 0.17 26.22
C ILE A 189 -1.25 1.02 26.83
N SER A 190 -1.43 2.34 26.83
CA SER A 190 -0.55 3.27 27.52
C SER A 190 -0.92 3.31 29.02
N VAL A 191 0.05 3.09 29.88
CA VAL A 191 -0.15 2.94 31.33
C VAL A 191 0.68 3.97 32.08
N LYS A 192 0.04 4.78 32.91
CA LYS A 192 0.68 5.91 33.63
C LYS A 192 1.36 5.52 34.94
N LYS A 193 0.93 4.43 35.58
CA LYS A 193 1.41 4.02 36.92
C LYS A 193 1.73 2.53 36.96
N LYS A 194 2.75 2.15 37.75
CA LYS A 194 3.22 0.78 37.98
C LYS A 194 2.11 -0.19 38.37
N SER A 195 1.20 0.23 39.26
CA SER A 195 0.08 -0.59 39.71
C SER A 195 -0.85 -1.04 38.59
N ALA A 196 -1.03 -0.22 37.56
CA ALA A 196 -1.91 -0.51 36.43
C ALA A 196 -1.26 -1.38 35.34
N VAL A 197 0.06 -1.66 35.41
CA VAL A 197 0.78 -2.53 34.48
C VAL A 197 1.16 -3.89 35.07
N LYS A 198 1.19 -4.03 36.38
CA LYS A 198 1.51 -5.29 37.09
C LYS A 198 0.71 -6.49 36.56
N LYS A 199 -0.55 -6.26 36.23
CA LYS A 199 -1.49 -7.27 35.72
C LYS A 199 -2.50 -6.60 34.79
N ILE A 200 -2.51 -6.96 33.52
CA ILE A 200 -3.49 -6.47 32.54
C ILE A 200 -4.39 -7.64 32.16
N THR A 201 -5.68 -7.43 32.19
CA THR A 201 -6.67 -8.46 31.87
C THR A 201 -7.53 -7.99 30.69
N LEU A 202 -7.67 -8.88 29.71
CA LEU A 202 -8.53 -8.69 28.55
C LEU A 202 -9.69 -9.68 28.61
N LYS A 203 -10.90 -9.25 28.31
CA LYS A 203 -12.04 -10.12 28.01
C LYS A 203 -11.91 -10.56 26.56
N VAL A 204 -12.03 -11.86 26.31
CA VAL A 204 -11.89 -12.45 24.97
C VAL A 204 -13.08 -13.33 24.68
N ASN A 205 -13.85 -12.99 23.65
CA ASN A 205 -14.90 -13.84 23.12
C ASN A 205 -14.47 -14.39 21.76
N SER A 206 -14.10 -15.67 21.74
CA SER A 206 -13.60 -16.35 20.55
C SER A 206 -14.70 -17.06 19.73
N GLY A 207 -15.97 -16.87 20.08
CA GLY A 207 -17.09 -17.56 19.42
C GLY A 207 -16.88 -19.09 19.40
N LYS A 208 -16.92 -19.67 18.22
CA LYS A 208 -16.72 -21.12 18.01
C LYS A 208 -15.23 -21.54 17.92
N LEU A 209 -14.27 -20.61 18.10
CA LEU A 209 -12.84 -20.92 18.01
C LEU A 209 -12.30 -21.45 19.35
N LYS A 210 -11.50 -22.51 19.30
CA LYS A 210 -10.71 -23.03 20.43
C LYS A 210 -9.51 -22.10 20.66
N VAL A 211 -9.21 -21.80 21.93
CA VAL A 211 -8.09 -20.94 22.32
C VAL A 211 -6.95 -21.79 22.84
N LYS A 212 -5.75 -21.65 22.24
CA LYS A 212 -4.51 -22.32 22.67
C LYS A 212 -3.42 -21.30 22.93
N VAL A 213 -2.83 -21.34 24.11
CA VAL A 213 -1.66 -20.53 24.47
C VAL A 213 -0.40 -21.37 24.28
N LYS A 214 0.58 -20.86 23.54
CA LYS A 214 1.91 -21.47 23.38
C LYS A 214 2.96 -20.36 23.22
N ASN A 215 4.04 -20.41 23.99
CA ASN A 215 5.16 -19.45 23.91
C ASN A 215 4.72 -17.98 24.02
N ASN A 216 3.80 -17.67 24.96
CA ASN A 216 3.20 -16.34 25.15
C ASN A 216 2.46 -15.77 23.92
N ARG A 217 2.09 -16.63 22.96
CA ARG A 217 1.16 -16.33 21.86
C ARG A 217 -0.17 -17.03 22.12
N ILE A 218 -1.24 -16.48 21.52
CA ILE A 218 -2.57 -17.10 21.58
C ILE A 218 -3.02 -17.42 20.17
N TYR A 219 -3.38 -18.69 19.96
CA TYR A 219 -3.88 -19.20 18.70
C TYR A 219 -5.38 -19.45 18.81
N PHE A 220 -6.15 -18.85 17.92
CA PHE A 220 -7.59 -19.07 17.81
C PHE A 220 -7.86 -20.02 16.66
N LYS A 221 -8.26 -21.26 16.98
CA LYS A 221 -8.33 -22.37 16.04
C LYS A 221 -9.77 -22.84 15.83
N THR A 222 -10.07 -23.30 14.63
CA THR A 222 -11.32 -24.03 14.34
C THR A 222 -11.36 -25.34 15.09
N LYS A 223 -12.53 -26.00 15.12
CA LYS A 223 -12.68 -27.37 15.67
C LYS A 223 -11.67 -28.34 15.00
N LYS A 224 -11.45 -28.22 13.68
CA LYS A 224 -10.48 -29.01 12.87
C LYS A 224 -9.00 -28.59 13.06
N GLY A 225 -8.68 -27.75 14.05
CA GLY A 225 -7.30 -27.36 14.38
C GLY A 225 -6.69 -26.24 13.54
N LYS A 226 -7.35 -25.76 12.47
CA LYS A 226 -6.83 -24.67 11.62
C LYS A 226 -6.83 -23.35 12.38
N THR A 227 -5.68 -22.68 12.47
CA THR A 227 -5.57 -21.33 13.05
C THR A 227 -6.30 -20.34 12.17
N LYS A 228 -7.10 -19.45 12.75
CA LYS A 228 -7.77 -18.34 12.06
C LYS A 228 -7.17 -16.99 12.43
N TYR A 229 -6.84 -16.84 13.71
CA TYR A 229 -6.20 -15.63 14.23
C TYR A 229 -5.07 -16.01 15.17
N THR A 230 -4.04 -15.20 15.22
CA THR A 230 -2.94 -15.30 16.19
C THR A 230 -2.77 -13.97 16.92
N ARG A 231 -2.82 -13.99 18.25
CA ARG A 231 -2.31 -12.89 19.06
C ARG A 231 -0.83 -13.11 19.30
N LEU A 232 -0.04 -12.18 18.85
CA LEU A 232 1.43 -12.25 18.96
C LEU A 232 1.91 -12.04 20.40
N LYS A 233 3.21 -12.21 20.63
CA LYS A 233 3.84 -11.86 21.91
C LYS A 233 3.56 -10.40 22.26
N THR A 234 3.39 -10.14 23.54
CA THR A 234 3.25 -8.78 24.05
C THR A 234 4.62 -8.16 24.24
N ILE A 235 4.80 -6.94 23.80
CA ILE A 235 5.96 -6.10 24.04
C ILE A 235 5.56 -5.03 25.05
N LEU A 236 6.36 -4.86 26.08
CA LEU A 236 6.25 -3.77 27.05
C LEU A 236 7.43 -2.81 26.83
N THR A 237 7.13 -1.54 26.63
CA THR A 237 8.12 -0.47 26.40
C THR A 237 7.93 0.61 27.45
N ASP A 238 9.00 1.04 28.11
CA ASP A 238 8.94 2.13 29.08
C ASP A 238 9.03 3.52 28.40
N GLY A 239 8.86 4.59 29.18
CA GLY A 239 8.88 5.96 28.68
C GLY A 239 10.21 6.42 28.09
N LYS A 240 11.30 5.72 28.34
CA LYS A 240 12.63 5.93 27.73
C LYS A 240 12.86 5.05 26.49
N GLY A 241 11.86 4.23 26.09
CA GLY A 241 11.95 3.37 24.90
C GLY A 241 12.60 1.99 25.17
N VAL A 242 12.95 1.66 26.41
CA VAL A 242 13.50 0.34 26.76
C VAL A 242 12.40 -0.71 26.76
N SER A 243 12.58 -1.79 26.00
CA SER A 243 11.55 -2.79 25.74
C SER A 243 11.87 -4.16 26.32
N THR A 244 10.82 -4.93 26.61
CA THR A 244 10.89 -6.36 26.96
C THR A 244 9.73 -7.14 26.36
N SER A 245 10.00 -8.37 25.94
CA SER A 245 8.97 -9.38 25.59
C SER A 245 8.73 -10.40 26.71
N LYS A 246 9.36 -10.24 27.87
CA LYS A 246 9.15 -11.09 29.04
C LYS A 246 7.81 -10.77 29.72
N VAL A 247 6.74 -11.13 29.03
CA VAL A 247 5.34 -10.97 29.50
C VAL A 247 4.68 -12.34 29.46
N LYS A 248 4.35 -12.89 30.64
CA LYS A 248 3.61 -14.15 30.75
C LYS A 248 2.16 -13.92 30.28
N VAL A 249 1.68 -14.79 29.43
CA VAL A 249 0.31 -14.76 28.90
C VAL A 249 -0.42 -16.02 29.35
N THR A 250 -1.56 -15.85 30.02
CA THR A 250 -2.42 -16.96 30.46
C THR A 250 -3.85 -16.75 29.95
N TYR A 251 -4.59 -17.84 29.75
CA TYR A 251 -6.00 -17.81 29.35
C TYR A 251 -6.84 -18.60 30.36
N ASN A 252 -7.86 -17.95 30.90
CA ASN A 252 -8.86 -18.60 31.73
C ASN A 252 -10.11 -18.90 30.89
N LYS A 253 -10.39 -20.20 30.66
CA LYS A 253 -11.50 -20.65 29.81
C LYS A 253 -12.86 -20.32 30.41
N LYS A 254 -13.07 -20.56 31.72
CA LYS A 254 -14.33 -20.29 32.42
C LYS A 254 -14.68 -18.79 32.40
N LYS A 255 -13.71 -17.91 32.73
CA LYS A 255 -13.89 -16.44 32.76
C LYS A 255 -13.76 -15.80 31.39
N LYS A 256 -13.32 -16.54 30.33
CA LYS A 256 -13.01 -16.04 29.00
C LYS A 256 -12.08 -14.81 29.03
N THR A 257 -10.99 -14.91 29.82
CA THR A 257 -10.05 -13.80 30.02
C THR A 257 -8.63 -14.20 29.71
N VAL A 258 -7.91 -13.26 29.10
CA VAL A 258 -6.45 -13.31 28.93
C VAL A 258 -5.83 -12.40 29.97
N THR A 259 -4.82 -12.91 30.67
CA THR A 259 -4.03 -12.12 31.63
C THR A 259 -2.62 -11.98 31.13
N LEU A 260 -2.11 -10.74 31.14
CA LEU A 260 -0.76 -10.35 30.81
C LEU A 260 -0.04 -9.97 32.09
N THR A 261 1.05 -10.66 32.41
CA THR A 261 1.86 -10.41 33.60
C THR A 261 3.31 -10.14 33.18
N PRO A 262 3.76 -8.88 33.20
CA PRO A 262 5.15 -8.52 32.94
C PRO A 262 6.10 -9.15 33.95
N ASP A 263 7.34 -9.35 33.52
CA ASP A 263 8.45 -9.80 34.38
C ASP A 263 8.67 -8.82 35.55
N LYS A 264 8.68 -9.36 36.78
CA LYS A 264 8.80 -8.54 37.99
C LYS A 264 10.15 -7.83 38.10
N LYS A 265 11.26 -8.51 37.74
CA LYS A 265 12.60 -7.91 37.79
C LYS A 265 12.69 -6.71 36.86
N TRP A 266 12.23 -6.89 35.61
CA TRP A 266 12.21 -5.80 34.63
C TRP A 266 11.34 -4.63 35.09
N LEU A 267 10.11 -4.92 35.55
CA LEU A 267 9.13 -3.89 35.95
C LEU A 267 9.58 -3.12 37.21
N ASN A 268 10.28 -3.77 38.14
CA ASN A 268 10.69 -3.20 39.41
C ASN A 268 12.00 -2.42 39.34
N SER A 269 12.74 -2.50 38.26
CA SER A 269 13.99 -1.73 38.08
C SER A 269 13.72 -0.22 38.23
N SER A 270 14.55 0.46 39.04
CA SER A 270 14.53 1.91 39.23
C SER A 270 14.76 2.70 37.93
N LYS A 271 15.37 2.06 36.95
CA LYS A 271 15.65 2.65 35.62
C LYS A 271 14.39 2.79 34.75
N ARG A 272 13.21 2.28 35.16
CA ARG A 272 11.97 2.32 34.40
C ARG A 272 11.28 3.67 34.51
N SER A 273 10.73 4.12 33.42
CA SER A 273 9.98 5.39 33.32
C SER A 273 8.57 5.19 32.79
N TYR A 274 7.69 6.14 33.10
CA TYR A 274 6.30 6.15 32.68
C TYR A 274 6.01 7.34 31.76
N PRO A 275 4.99 7.28 30.88
CA PRO A 275 4.07 6.15 30.70
C PRO A 275 4.75 4.95 30.03
N MET A 276 4.32 3.74 30.39
CA MET A 276 4.68 2.52 29.69
C MET A 276 3.66 2.17 28.61
N THR A 277 4.09 1.56 27.52
CA THR A 277 3.20 1.04 26.48
C THR A 277 3.25 -0.48 26.45
N VAL A 278 2.10 -1.11 26.62
CA VAL A 278 1.87 -2.54 26.41
C VAL A 278 1.30 -2.71 25.02
N ARG A 279 2.02 -3.39 24.13
CA ARG A 279 1.66 -3.53 22.73
C ARG A 279 1.59 -4.99 22.32
N THR A 280 0.59 -5.32 21.52
CA THR A 280 0.48 -6.61 20.82
C THR A 280 -0.19 -6.43 19.47
N ALA A 281 -0.09 -7.43 18.61
CA ALA A 281 -0.85 -7.49 17.37
C ALA A 281 -1.67 -8.77 17.29
N TYR A 282 -2.85 -8.64 16.68
CA TYR A 282 -3.67 -9.74 16.22
C TYR A 282 -3.54 -9.81 14.71
N ILE A 283 -3.18 -10.97 14.17
CA ILE A 283 -2.98 -11.21 12.75
C ILE A 283 -3.88 -12.35 12.27
N THR A 284 -4.26 -12.31 11.00
CA THR A 284 -4.92 -13.43 10.35
C THR A 284 -3.91 -14.50 9.97
N ASP A 285 -4.37 -15.73 9.73
CA ASP A 285 -3.53 -16.81 9.19
C ASP A 285 -2.98 -16.47 7.79
N GLU A 286 -3.71 -15.70 6.99
CA GLU A 286 -3.24 -15.24 5.68
C GLU A 286 -2.12 -14.21 5.82
N HIS A 287 -2.26 -13.23 6.69
CA HIS A 287 -1.18 -12.29 6.95
C HIS A 287 0.10 -12.99 7.40
N GLU A 288 -0.02 -14.04 8.22
CA GLU A 288 1.15 -14.81 8.68
C GLU A 288 1.84 -15.57 7.55
N ARG A 289 1.09 -16.05 6.53
CA ARG A 289 1.65 -16.76 5.38
C ARG A 289 2.21 -15.84 4.31
N ASP A 290 1.49 -14.75 4.03
CA ASP A 290 1.66 -13.95 2.81
C ASP A 290 2.49 -12.69 3.06
N VAL A 291 3.02 -12.49 4.28
CA VAL A 291 3.82 -11.31 4.60
C VAL A 291 5.08 -11.23 3.73
N ARG A 292 5.27 -10.09 3.08
CA ARG A 292 6.34 -9.85 2.10
C ARG A 292 7.50 -9.04 2.66
N ILE A 293 7.55 -8.91 3.97
CA ILE A 293 8.64 -8.26 4.71
C ILE A 293 9.23 -9.24 5.71
N GLY A 294 10.47 -9.01 6.08
CA GLY A 294 11.18 -9.75 7.12
C GLY A 294 12.07 -8.82 7.93
N ALA A 295 12.40 -9.22 9.16
CA ALA A 295 13.31 -8.46 10.00
C ALA A 295 14.16 -9.42 10.82
N ALA A 296 15.49 -9.22 10.77
CA ALA A 296 16.47 -9.92 11.55
C ALA A 296 17.13 -8.96 12.55
N TYR A 297 17.33 -9.40 13.79
CA TYR A 297 17.92 -8.60 14.87
C TYR A 297 18.95 -9.41 15.64
N ALA A 298 20.22 -8.97 15.62
CA ALA A 298 21.34 -9.70 16.23
C ALA A 298 21.20 -9.81 17.76
N GLY A 299 20.67 -8.79 18.43
CA GLY A 299 20.45 -8.80 19.88
C GLY A 299 19.43 -9.83 20.38
N ALA A 300 18.68 -10.48 19.47
CA ALA A 300 17.76 -11.56 19.81
C ALA A 300 17.69 -12.57 18.66
N PRO A 301 18.74 -13.35 18.43
CA PRO A 301 18.98 -14.07 17.18
C PRO A 301 17.99 -15.18 16.86
N LYS A 302 17.27 -15.68 17.84
CA LYS A 302 16.20 -16.71 17.68
C LYS A 302 14.80 -16.09 17.56
N SER A 303 14.64 -14.76 17.66
CA SER A 303 13.34 -14.09 17.63
C SER A 303 13.00 -13.56 16.26
N ASN A 304 11.71 -13.64 15.89
CA ASN A 304 11.15 -13.08 14.66
C ASN A 304 10.58 -11.69 14.93
N TYR A 305 11.09 -10.68 14.26
CA TYR A 305 10.69 -9.27 14.39
C TYR A 305 9.84 -8.77 13.21
N THR A 306 9.52 -9.65 12.26
CA THR A 306 8.70 -9.30 11.09
C THR A 306 7.37 -8.63 11.44
N TYR A 307 6.81 -8.96 12.60
CA TYR A 307 5.50 -8.45 13.03
C TYR A 307 5.58 -7.29 14.03
N ASP A 308 6.77 -6.77 14.30
CA ASP A 308 6.98 -5.61 15.18
C ASP A 308 6.43 -4.31 14.57
N GLU A 309 6.64 -3.18 15.20
CA GLU A 309 6.07 -1.89 14.80
C GLU A 309 6.66 -1.37 13.48
N SER A 310 7.97 -1.42 13.35
CA SER A 310 8.74 -0.89 12.22
C SER A 310 9.75 -1.92 11.73
N LEU A 311 10.23 -1.76 10.51
CA LEU A 311 11.44 -2.41 10.02
C LEU A 311 12.63 -1.59 10.50
N LEU A 312 13.51 -2.20 11.27
CA LEU A 312 14.72 -1.55 11.77
C LEU A 312 15.90 -1.88 10.87
N VAL A 313 16.70 -0.86 10.54
CA VAL A 313 17.98 -1.02 9.85
C VAL A 313 19.04 -0.34 10.69
N GLN A 314 20.08 -1.09 11.09
CA GLN A 314 21.17 -0.62 11.92
C GLN A 314 22.40 -1.48 11.66
N ALA A 315 23.57 -0.85 11.53
CA ALA A 315 24.84 -1.54 11.29
C ALA A 315 25.07 -2.66 12.31
N ASN A 316 25.45 -3.84 11.84
CA ASN A 316 25.74 -5.05 12.62
C ASN A 316 24.63 -5.54 13.56
N LYS A 317 23.45 -4.89 13.56
CA LYS A 317 22.35 -5.22 14.49
C LYS A 317 21.02 -5.57 13.83
N CYS A 318 20.59 -4.81 12.84
CA CYS A 318 19.26 -4.98 12.26
C CYS A 318 19.30 -4.94 10.73
N ILE A 319 18.73 -5.96 10.10
CA ILE A 319 18.55 -6.05 8.65
C ILE A 319 17.06 -6.22 8.38
N ALA A 320 16.54 -5.45 7.43
CA ALA A 320 15.18 -5.59 6.94
C ALA A 320 15.16 -6.24 5.55
N PHE A 321 14.10 -6.97 5.26
CA PHE A 321 13.89 -7.64 3.98
C PHE A 321 12.54 -7.24 3.42
N THR A 322 12.46 -7.09 2.10
CA THR A 322 11.20 -6.90 1.39
C THR A 322 11.22 -7.59 0.05
N ARG A 323 10.05 -8.00 -0.45
CA ARG A 323 9.92 -8.71 -1.71
C ARG A 323 8.82 -8.10 -2.58
N MET A 324 9.15 -7.85 -3.84
CA MET A 324 8.21 -7.46 -4.87
C MET A 324 7.28 -8.63 -5.24
N SER A 325 6.02 -8.33 -5.53
CA SER A 325 5.12 -9.31 -6.16
C SER A 325 5.49 -9.49 -7.61
N THR A 326 5.36 -10.71 -8.10
CA THR A 326 5.46 -10.97 -9.54
C THR A 326 4.36 -10.21 -10.28
N LEU A 327 4.74 -9.55 -11.35
CA LEU A 327 3.87 -8.87 -12.31
C LEU A 327 3.86 -9.75 -13.56
N ALA A 328 2.75 -10.41 -13.84
CA ALA A 328 2.66 -11.38 -14.94
C ALA A 328 2.98 -10.75 -16.30
N GLU A 329 2.61 -9.49 -16.45
CA GLU A 329 2.81 -8.72 -17.67
C GLU A 329 4.29 -8.59 -18.05
N LEU A 330 5.19 -8.50 -17.06
CA LEU A 330 6.62 -8.36 -17.33
C LEU A 330 7.30 -9.64 -17.85
N ASN A 331 6.57 -10.76 -17.89
CA ASN A 331 7.05 -12.00 -18.55
C ASN A 331 6.81 -11.97 -20.07
N ASN A 332 6.08 -11.01 -20.59
CA ASN A 332 5.88 -10.84 -22.02
C ASN A 332 7.19 -10.32 -22.67
N PRO A 333 7.72 -10.99 -23.72
CA PRO A 333 8.96 -10.57 -24.37
C PRO A 333 8.89 -9.16 -24.98
N ASN A 334 7.68 -8.68 -25.28
CA ASN A 334 7.46 -7.33 -25.82
C ASN A 334 7.42 -6.24 -24.75
N VAL A 335 7.62 -6.61 -23.47
CA VAL A 335 7.70 -5.64 -22.37
C VAL A 335 9.10 -5.04 -22.28
N LYS A 336 9.15 -3.72 -22.18
CA LYS A 336 10.36 -2.96 -21.84
C LYS A 336 10.17 -2.26 -20.51
N VAL A 337 10.93 -2.64 -19.50
CA VAL A 337 11.01 -1.90 -18.24
C VAL A 337 11.80 -0.63 -18.49
N ARG A 338 11.16 0.53 -18.30
CA ARG A 338 11.78 1.86 -18.44
C ARG A 338 12.58 2.22 -17.20
N ASP A 339 11.91 2.13 -16.03
CA ASP A 339 12.54 2.31 -14.73
C ASP A 339 11.80 1.53 -13.64
N ALA A 340 12.49 1.26 -12.52
CA ALA A 340 11.89 0.68 -11.34
C ALA A 340 12.48 1.28 -10.07
N ARG A 341 11.64 1.56 -9.08
CA ARG A 341 12.03 2.19 -7.83
C ARG A 341 11.57 1.41 -6.62
N LEU A 342 12.42 1.34 -5.62
CA LEU A 342 12.06 0.91 -4.27
C LEU A 342 11.86 2.14 -3.39
N THR A 343 10.68 2.26 -2.80
CA THR A 343 10.32 3.36 -1.91
C THR A 343 10.09 2.86 -0.49
N VAL A 344 10.64 3.58 0.49
CA VAL A 344 10.42 3.37 1.93
C VAL A 344 10.03 4.68 2.59
N TYR A 345 9.42 4.59 3.78
CA TYR A 345 9.16 5.77 4.61
C TYR A 345 9.90 5.65 5.93
N ASN A 346 10.83 6.57 6.21
CA ASN A 346 11.51 6.65 7.49
C ASN A 346 10.66 7.40 8.52
N GLU A 347 10.39 6.76 9.66
CA GLU A 347 9.44 7.28 10.67
C GLU A 347 10.05 8.31 11.61
N LYS A 348 11.37 8.47 11.62
CA LYS A 348 12.08 9.36 12.53
C LYS A 348 13.14 10.17 11.81
N THR A 349 13.30 11.44 12.20
CA THR A 349 14.50 12.21 11.87
C THR A 349 15.70 11.58 12.58
N LEU A 350 16.75 11.34 11.83
CA LEU A 350 18.01 10.80 12.33
C LEU A 350 18.86 11.97 12.85
N LYS A 351 19.40 11.84 14.04
CA LYS A 351 20.33 12.83 14.61
C LYS A 351 21.73 12.56 14.05
N LEU A 352 21.98 13.06 12.86
CA LEU A 352 23.26 12.98 12.16
C LEU A 352 23.96 14.34 12.22
N GLY A 353 25.29 14.36 12.10
CA GLY A 353 26.02 15.61 11.92
C GLY A 353 25.59 16.34 10.64
N ALA A 354 25.89 17.64 10.55
CA ALA A 354 25.55 18.47 9.39
C ALA A 354 26.06 17.82 8.08
N GLY A 355 25.21 17.80 7.06
CA GLY A 355 25.53 17.19 5.76
C GLY A 355 25.65 15.67 5.70
N LYS A 356 25.56 14.96 6.86
CA LYS A 356 25.70 13.50 6.91
C LYS A 356 24.38 12.79 6.63
N THR A 357 24.46 11.63 5.96
CA THR A 357 23.38 10.73 5.65
C THR A 357 23.50 9.41 6.41
N PHE A 358 22.40 8.71 6.55
CA PHE A 358 22.37 7.32 6.97
C PHE A 358 22.06 6.46 5.73
N ASP A 359 23.07 5.81 5.21
CA ASP A 359 22.99 5.08 3.97
C ASP A 359 22.53 3.64 4.18
N ILE A 360 21.53 3.24 3.42
CA ILE A 360 21.00 1.88 3.36
C ILE A 360 21.37 1.29 2.00
N GLY A 361 22.20 0.26 2.00
CA GLY A 361 22.44 -0.58 0.84
C GLY A 361 21.24 -1.46 0.55
N VAL A 362 20.85 -1.53 -0.72
CA VAL A 362 19.80 -2.41 -1.24
C VAL A 362 20.49 -3.58 -1.92
N HIS A 363 20.43 -4.76 -1.32
CA HIS A 363 21.13 -5.96 -1.77
C HIS A 363 20.15 -7.00 -2.30
N LYS A 364 20.44 -7.63 -3.43
CA LYS A 364 19.67 -8.74 -3.97
C LYS A 364 19.67 -9.92 -3.00
N VAL A 365 18.51 -10.44 -2.64
CA VAL A 365 18.39 -11.68 -1.84
C VAL A 365 18.56 -12.89 -2.75
N THR A 366 19.41 -13.84 -2.33
CA THR A 366 19.81 -14.99 -3.14
C THR A 366 19.16 -16.31 -2.73
N THR A 367 18.48 -16.34 -1.58
CA THR A 367 17.80 -17.56 -1.08
C THR A 367 16.34 -17.30 -0.78
N GLY A 368 15.49 -18.31 -1.06
CA GLY A 368 14.06 -18.24 -0.76
C GLY A 368 13.74 -18.10 0.73
N TRP A 369 12.75 -17.27 1.07
CA TRP A 369 12.38 -17.01 2.45
C TRP A 369 10.89 -16.69 2.63
N THR A 370 10.45 -16.74 3.87
CA THR A 370 9.13 -16.25 4.28
C THR A 370 9.28 -15.41 5.54
N GLY A 371 8.58 -14.28 5.65
CA GLY A 371 8.66 -13.40 6.80
C GLY A 371 8.38 -14.09 8.13
N LYS A 372 7.53 -15.12 8.12
CA LYS A 372 7.24 -15.97 9.29
C LYS A 372 8.47 -16.67 9.86
N LYS A 373 9.43 -17.05 9.00
CA LYS A 373 10.63 -17.83 9.39
C LYS A 373 11.87 -16.97 9.63
N VAL A 374 11.85 -15.70 9.20
CA VAL A 374 13.03 -14.83 9.34
C VAL A 374 13.37 -14.58 10.81
N THR A 375 14.59 -14.88 11.16
CA THR A 375 15.25 -14.52 12.42
C THR A 375 16.71 -14.19 12.10
N ASN A 376 17.51 -13.68 13.03
CA ASN A 376 18.93 -13.44 12.71
C ASN A 376 19.68 -14.74 12.40
N ASN A 377 19.40 -15.84 13.12
CA ASN A 377 20.01 -17.15 12.85
C ASN A 377 19.46 -17.84 11.58
N LYS A 378 18.31 -17.41 11.08
CA LYS A 378 17.64 -17.93 9.88
C LYS A 378 17.26 -16.77 8.96
N ARG A 379 18.22 -15.91 8.68
CA ARG A 379 18.06 -14.83 7.71
C ARG A 379 18.36 -15.35 6.30
N PRO A 380 17.69 -14.84 5.27
CA PRO A 380 18.05 -15.16 3.90
C PRO A 380 19.45 -14.61 3.57
N SER A 381 20.15 -15.31 2.70
CA SER A 381 21.40 -14.82 2.12
C SER A 381 21.13 -13.73 1.11
N TYR A 382 22.07 -12.82 0.94
CA TYR A 382 22.00 -11.73 -0.02
C TYR A 382 23.39 -11.43 -0.58
N ASP A 383 23.44 -10.84 -1.78
CA ASP A 383 24.69 -10.46 -2.44
C ASP A 383 25.41 -9.39 -1.62
N LYS A 384 26.73 -9.50 -1.57
CA LYS A 384 27.59 -8.48 -0.93
C LYS A 384 27.58 -7.18 -1.73
N THR A 385 27.53 -7.27 -3.06
CA THR A 385 27.40 -6.12 -3.94
C THR A 385 25.98 -5.55 -3.83
N LYS A 386 25.87 -4.27 -3.55
CA LYS A 386 24.60 -3.57 -3.52
C LYS A 386 24.11 -3.22 -4.91
N ALA A 387 22.81 -3.37 -5.14
CA ALA A 387 22.16 -2.94 -6.37
C ALA A 387 21.87 -1.43 -6.35
N ALA A 388 21.67 -0.84 -5.17
CA ALA A 388 21.40 0.59 -5.01
C ALA A 388 21.75 1.07 -3.59
N THR A 389 21.79 2.39 -3.40
CA THR A 389 21.93 3.02 -2.08
C THR A 389 20.79 4.00 -1.87
N MET A 390 20.30 4.08 -0.63
CA MET A 390 19.27 5.02 -0.20
C MET A 390 19.79 5.82 0.99
N SER A 391 19.95 7.14 0.80
CA SER A 391 20.53 8.03 1.81
C SER A 391 19.44 8.76 2.60
N LEU A 392 19.32 8.45 3.89
CA LEU A 392 18.28 8.98 4.78
C LEU A 392 18.83 10.06 5.71
N GLN A 393 18.04 11.09 5.99
CA GLN A 393 18.36 12.13 6.99
C GLN A 393 17.18 12.38 7.93
N LYS A 394 16.03 12.73 7.37
CA LYS A 394 14.85 13.20 8.09
C LYS A 394 13.76 12.12 8.12
N LYS A 395 12.71 12.39 8.85
CA LYS A 395 11.46 11.68 8.70
C LYS A 395 10.88 11.99 7.31
N GLY A 396 10.60 10.95 6.49
CA GLY A 396 10.10 11.19 5.14
C GLY A 396 10.11 9.95 4.26
N LYS A 397 9.74 10.15 3.01
CA LYS A 397 9.73 9.17 1.92
C LYS A 397 11.09 9.22 1.21
N TYR A 398 11.66 8.04 0.95
CA TYR A 398 12.93 7.87 0.26
C TYR A 398 12.79 6.79 -0.79
N SER A 399 13.41 7.01 -1.94
CA SER A 399 13.40 6.08 -3.07
C SER A 399 14.81 5.88 -3.60
N CYS A 400 15.07 4.70 -4.16
CA CYS A 400 16.25 4.44 -4.95
C CYS A 400 15.88 3.70 -6.24
N ASP A 401 16.73 3.84 -7.25
CA ASP A 401 16.62 3.12 -8.50
C ASP A 401 16.99 1.65 -8.29
N VAL A 402 16.15 0.74 -8.76
CA VAL A 402 16.35 -0.71 -8.76
C VAL A 402 16.03 -1.33 -10.12
N THR A 403 16.11 -0.53 -11.19
CA THR A 403 15.74 -0.90 -12.56
C THR A 403 16.45 -2.15 -13.02
N GLU A 404 17.78 -2.19 -12.95
CA GLU A 404 18.55 -3.34 -13.41
C GLU A 404 18.28 -4.59 -12.58
N LEU A 405 18.04 -4.43 -11.27
CA LEU A 405 17.64 -5.54 -10.41
C LEU A 405 16.27 -6.11 -10.83
N VAL A 406 15.28 -5.24 -11.10
CA VAL A 406 13.97 -5.67 -11.56
C VAL A 406 14.04 -6.32 -12.93
N LYS A 407 14.77 -5.74 -13.88
CA LYS A 407 15.02 -6.37 -15.19
C LYS A 407 15.59 -7.78 -15.04
N SER A 408 16.60 -7.97 -14.18
CA SER A 408 17.22 -9.28 -13.98
C SER A 408 16.22 -10.35 -13.53
N TRP A 409 15.21 -9.99 -12.70
CA TRP A 409 14.19 -10.91 -12.24
C TRP A 409 13.28 -11.42 -13.38
N TYR A 410 13.13 -10.65 -14.44
CA TYR A 410 12.35 -11.04 -15.62
C TYR A 410 13.21 -11.64 -16.74
N GLN A 411 14.53 -11.63 -16.55
CA GLN A 411 15.52 -12.32 -17.40
C GLN A 411 15.94 -13.69 -16.81
N GLY A 412 15.16 -14.25 -15.88
CA GLY A 412 15.37 -15.58 -15.33
C GLY A 412 16.02 -15.62 -13.94
N VAL A 413 16.47 -14.51 -13.38
CA VAL A 413 16.97 -14.47 -12.00
C VAL A 413 15.79 -14.58 -11.02
N PRO A 414 15.85 -15.50 -10.02
CA PRO A 414 14.75 -15.64 -9.06
C PRO A 414 14.51 -14.38 -8.24
N ASN A 415 13.24 -13.92 -8.17
CA ASN A 415 12.84 -12.79 -7.34
C ASN A 415 12.64 -13.23 -5.88
N TYR A 416 13.71 -13.19 -5.11
CA TYR A 416 13.63 -13.34 -3.64
C TYR A 416 13.57 -11.99 -2.91
N GLY A 417 13.51 -10.86 -3.65
CA GLY A 417 13.46 -9.51 -3.12
C GLY A 417 14.81 -8.95 -2.70
N VAL A 418 14.80 -8.03 -1.75
CA VAL A 418 15.99 -7.30 -1.32
C VAL A 418 16.19 -7.32 0.20
N ALA A 419 17.45 -7.23 0.62
CA ALA A 419 17.87 -6.91 1.97
C ALA A 419 18.23 -5.41 2.04
N LEU A 420 17.76 -4.75 3.10
CA LEU A 420 18.07 -3.37 3.44
C LEU A 420 19.08 -3.39 4.56
N VAL A 421 20.33 -3.03 4.26
CA VAL A 421 21.49 -3.15 5.14
C VAL A 421 22.09 -1.77 5.37
N ALA A 422 22.44 -1.43 6.62
CA ALA A 422 23.14 -0.18 6.90
C ALA A 422 24.58 -0.23 6.40
N GLU A 423 24.96 0.74 5.60
CA GLU A 423 26.33 0.88 5.06
C GLU A 423 27.28 1.55 6.06
N ASN A 424 26.76 2.44 6.89
CA ASN A 424 27.54 3.17 7.89
C ASN A 424 27.90 2.25 9.07
N THR A 425 29.16 2.11 9.36
CA THR A 425 29.72 1.10 10.26
C THR A 425 29.64 1.43 11.74
N ASN A 426 29.53 2.70 12.14
CA ASN A 426 29.62 3.12 13.53
C ASN A 426 28.44 2.78 14.46
N GLY A 427 27.50 1.95 14.03
CA GLY A 427 26.54 1.19 14.85
C GLY A 427 25.56 1.98 15.73
N THR A 428 25.68 3.30 15.84
CA THR A 428 24.89 4.13 16.78
C THR A 428 23.56 4.57 16.22
N HIS A 429 23.47 4.79 14.92
CA HIS A 429 22.24 5.24 14.26
C HIS A 429 21.37 4.08 13.78
N GLN A 430 20.07 4.29 13.83
CA GLN A 430 19.05 3.30 13.45
C GLN A 430 17.94 3.95 12.65
N ALA A 431 17.75 3.52 11.42
CA ALA A 431 16.57 3.85 10.65
C ALA A 431 15.36 3.03 11.13
N ARG A 432 14.19 3.66 11.14
CA ARG A 432 12.90 3.04 11.45
C ARG A 432 11.97 3.20 10.26
N LEU A 433 11.85 2.15 9.47
CA LEU A 433 11.07 2.17 8.26
C LEU A 433 9.66 1.65 8.52
N GLN A 434 8.66 2.26 7.90
CA GLN A 434 7.31 1.71 7.88
C GLN A 434 7.29 0.35 7.20
N LYS A 435 6.32 -0.48 7.57
CA LYS A 435 6.18 -1.86 7.04
C LYS A 435 5.47 -1.94 5.70
N ASN A 436 5.60 -0.92 4.90
CA ASN A 436 4.99 -0.81 3.58
C ASN A 436 5.98 -0.39 2.47
N PRO A 437 7.19 -0.99 2.41
CA PRO A 437 8.02 -0.79 1.23
C PRO A 437 7.21 -1.07 -0.04
N THR A 438 7.42 -0.24 -1.05
CA THR A 438 6.70 -0.32 -2.32
C THR A 438 7.71 -0.37 -3.46
N PHE A 439 7.53 -1.32 -4.38
CA PHE A 439 8.21 -1.29 -5.67
C PHE A 439 7.27 -0.67 -6.70
N SER A 440 7.76 0.32 -7.41
CA SER A 440 7.07 0.93 -8.55
C SER A 440 7.85 0.58 -9.80
N VAL A 441 7.18 0.03 -10.81
CA VAL A 441 7.79 -0.37 -12.09
C VAL A 441 7.07 0.35 -13.21
N HIS A 442 7.79 1.18 -13.92
CA HIS A 442 7.34 1.85 -15.13
C HIS A 442 7.77 1.00 -16.33
N TYR A 443 6.81 0.60 -17.16
CA TYR A 443 7.07 -0.27 -18.30
C TYR A 443 6.17 0.07 -19.47
N GLU A 444 6.61 -0.33 -20.67
CA GLU A 444 5.82 -0.29 -21.88
C GLU A 444 5.71 -1.70 -22.48
N ILE A 445 4.62 -1.96 -23.18
CA ILE A 445 4.45 -3.15 -23.99
C ILE A 445 4.45 -2.68 -25.44
N VAL A 446 5.44 -3.09 -26.20
CA VAL A 446 5.59 -2.65 -27.58
C VAL A 446 4.73 -3.50 -28.51
N GLY A 447 4.20 -2.88 -29.56
CA GLY A 447 3.36 -3.55 -30.55
C GLY A 447 1.95 -3.86 -30.07
N PHE A 448 1.29 -4.75 -30.80
CA PHE A 448 -0.14 -5.07 -30.60
C PHE A 448 -0.46 -5.75 -29.26
N ASP A 449 0.51 -6.34 -28.60
CA ASP A 449 0.32 -6.97 -27.28
C ASP A 449 0.08 -5.92 -26.17
N GLY A 450 0.49 -4.68 -26.43
CA GLY A 450 0.22 -3.52 -25.57
C GLY A 450 -0.98 -2.68 -25.99
N ALA A 451 -1.72 -3.12 -27.00
CA ALA A 451 -2.85 -2.36 -27.52
C ALA A 451 -3.94 -2.08 -26.46
N VAL A 452 -4.38 -0.85 -26.42
CA VAL A 452 -5.41 -0.37 -25.48
C VAL A 452 -6.78 -0.48 -26.12
N GLU A 453 -7.78 -0.97 -25.37
CA GLU A 453 -9.14 -1.07 -25.87
C GLU A 453 -9.76 0.31 -26.12
N LEU A 454 -10.25 0.55 -27.35
CA LEU A 454 -11.11 1.67 -27.68
C LEU A 454 -12.56 1.29 -27.43
N LYS A 455 -13.26 2.12 -26.67
CA LYS A 455 -14.67 1.96 -26.40
C LYS A 455 -15.46 3.05 -27.09
N GLU A 456 -16.62 2.67 -27.59
CA GLU A 456 -17.53 3.61 -28.24
C GLU A 456 -17.86 4.79 -27.33
N ASN A 457 -17.76 6.01 -27.85
CA ASN A 457 -18.02 7.26 -27.15
C ASN A 457 -17.19 7.48 -25.86
N GLN A 458 -16.06 6.78 -25.72
CA GLN A 458 -15.09 6.99 -24.65
C GLN A 458 -13.73 7.37 -25.25
N PRO A 459 -13.50 8.64 -25.55
CA PRO A 459 -12.27 9.07 -26.20
C PRO A 459 -11.04 8.87 -25.31
N ILE A 460 -9.89 8.61 -25.92
CA ILE A 460 -8.63 8.41 -25.22
C ILE A 460 -7.65 9.52 -25.63
N THR A 461 -7.27 10.37 -24.67
CA THR A 461 -6.20 11.36 -24.90
C THR A 461 -4.83 10.76 -24.64
N ARG A 462 -3.87 11.07 -25.51
CA ARG A 462 -2.47 10.64 -25.39
C ARG A 462 -1.52 11.80 -25.56
N THR A 463 -0.43 11.72 -24.81
CA THR A 463 0.74 12.59 -24.99
C THR A 463 1.86 11.77 -25.64
N VAL A 464 2.34 12.21 -26.79
CA VAL A 464 3.50 11.65 -27.48
C VAL A 464 4.73 12.45 -27.07
N LEU A 465 5.55 11.86 -26.23
CA LEU A 465 6.71 12.53 -25.62
C LEU A 465 8.01 12.30 -26.40
N LYS A 466 8.05 11.26 -27.25
CA LYS A 466 9.25 10.89 -28.00
C LYS A 466 8.96 10.90 -29.50
N ALA A 467 9.88 11.44 -30.26
CA ALA A 467 9.87 11.39 -31.71
C ALA A 467 9.73 9.95 -32.21
N GLY A 468 8.75 9.71 -33.09
CA GLY A 468 8.47 8.39 -33.64
C GLY A 468 7.83 7.39 -32.70
N GLN A 469 7.29 7.83 -31.56
CA GLN A 469 6.50 6.97 -30.65
C GLN A 469 5.23 6.50 -31.34
N GLU A 470 4.99 5.20 -31.32
CA GLU A 470 3.78 4.55 -31.82
C GLU A 470 2.93 4.08 -30.65
N ASN A 471 1.61 4.36 -30.70
CA ASN A 471 0.64 3.90 -29.73
C ASN A 471 -0.30 2.89 -30.38
N TYR A 472 -0.59 1.80 -29.69
CA TYR A 472 -1.37 0.68 -30.22
C TYR A 472 -2.71 0.57 -29.52
N TYR A 473 -3.79 0.38 -30.33
CA TYR A 473 -5.15 0.27 -29.87
C TYR A 473 -5.87 -0.91 -30.52
N TYR A 474 -6.98 -1.35 -29.96
CA TYR A 474 -7.90 -2.28 -30.60
C TYR A 474 -9.35 -1.93 -30.28
N PHE A 475 -10.26 -2.36 -31.15
CA PHE A 475 -11.69 -2.35 -30.88
C PHE A 475 -12.34 -3.58 -31.50
N ASP A 476 -13.44 -4.03 -30.88
CA ASP A 476 -14.22 -5.17 -31.35
C ASP A 476 -15.43 -4.65 -32.13
N ALA A 477 -15.31 -4.64 -33.45
CA ALA A 477 -16.34 -4.18 -34.35
C ALA A 477 -17.48 -5.20 -34.44
N LYS A 478 -18.73 -4.72 -34.39
CA LYS A 478 -19.92 -5.54 -34.59
C LYS A 478 -20.28 -5.60 -36.08
N PRO A 479 -20.66 -6.79 -36.61
CA PRO A 479 -21.08 -6.93 -37.99
C PRO A 479 -22.22 -5.94 -38.35
N GLY A 480 -22.14 -5.34 -39.54
CA GLY A 480 -23.14 -4.43 -40.05
C GLY A 480 -23.16 -3.02 -39.45
N ILE A 481 -22.26 -2.73 -38.50
CA ILE A 481 -22.15 -1.39 -37.92
C ILE A 481 -21.00 -0.64 -38.58
N ALA A 482 -21.26 0.54 -39.08
CA ALA A 482 -20.23 1.47 -39.53
C ALA A 482 -19.66 2.27 -38.35
N TYR A 483 -18.37 2.51 -38.39
CA TYR A 483 -17.62 3.25 -37.38
C TYR A 483 -16.82 4.38 -38.00
N ASP A 484 -16.72 5.48 -37.27
CA ASP A 484 -15.74 6.55 -37.49
C ASP A 484 -14.67 6.44 -36.40
N ILE A 485 -13.41 6.27 -36.82
CA ILE A 485 -12.24 6.21 -35.95
C ILE A 485 -11.30 7.34 -36.36
N TYR A 486 -11.10 8.32 -35.50
CA TYR A 486 -10.36 9.52 -35.84
C TYR A 486 -9.66 10.14 -34.64
N THR A 487 -8.74 11.04 -34.90
CA THR A 487 -8.10 11.85 -33.87
C THR A 487 -8.50 13.32 -33.97
N ASP A 488 -8.59 13.96 -32.80
CA ASP A 488 -8.54 15.41 -32.65
C ASP A 488 -7.16 15.80 -32.13
N SER A 489 -6.44 16.62 -32.88
CA SER A 489 -5.10 17.08 -32.55
C SER A 489 -4.78 18.39 -33.25
N SER A 490 -3.98 19.24 -32.64
CA SER A 490 -3.34 20.38 -33.28
C SER A 490 -2.08 19.98 -34.05
N THR A 491 -1.59 18.78 -33.85
CA THR A 491 -0.46 18.17 -34.60
C THR A 491 -0.98 17.09 -35.53
N ASP A 492 -0.38 17.03 -36.71
CA ASP A 492 -0.72 16.07 -37.76
C ASP A 492 -0.53 14.63 -37.28
N THR A 493 -1.59 13.80 -37.34
CA THR A 493 -1.58 12.41 -36.89
C THR A 493 -1.78 11.43 -38.03
N GLN A 494 -1.15 10.28 -37.94
CA GLN A 494 -1.28 9.19 -38.90
C GLN A 494 -1.63 7.88 -38.18
N ALA A 495 -2.36 7.01 -38.89
CA ALA A 495 -2.68 5.69 -38.38
C ALA A 495 -2.62 4.60 -39.45
N SER A 496 -2.26 3.40 -39.00
CA SER A 496 -2.44 2.16 -39.75
C SER A 496 -3.46 1.28 -39.03
N MET A 497 -4.36 0.69 -39.79
CA MET A 497 -5.33 -0.29 -39.30
C MET A 497 -4.90 -1.70 -39.67
N TYR A 498 -5.13 -2.66 -38.77
CA TYR A 498 -4.78 -4.07 -38.95
C TYR A 498 -5.93 -4.98 -38.57
N ASP A 499 -6.01 -6.13 -39.19
CA ASP A 499 -7.00 -7.17 -38.86
C ASP A 499 -6.57 -8.04 -37.67
N THR A 500 -7.30 -9.14 -37.40
CA THR A 500 -7.00 -10.09 -36.32
C THR A 500 -5.70 -10.86 -36.54
N GLY A 501 -5.28 -11.04 -37.78
CA GLY A 501 -4.00 -11.64 -38.19
C GLY A 501 -2.83 -10.67 -38.06
N LYS A 502 -3.10 -9.40 -37.73
CA LYS A 502 -2.12 -8.30 -37.68
C LYS A 502 -1.56 -7.93 -39.07
N GLU A 503 -2.34 -8.21 -40.12
CA GLU A 503 -2.09 -7.73 -41.45
C GLU A 503 -2.66 -6.32 -41.60
N ARG A 504 -1.90 -5.43 -42.24
CA ARG A 504 -2.32 -4.04 -42.46
C ARG A 504 -3.43 -3.97 -43.50
N VAL A 505 -4.61 -3.52 -43.09
CA VAL A 505 -5.83 -3.38 -43.94
C VAL A 505 -6.18 -1.93 -44.25
N GLY A 506 -5.47 -0.96 -43.68
CA GLY A 506 -5.67 0.46 -43.95
C GLY A 506 -4.53 1.35 -43.47
N TYR A 507 -4.40 2.50 -44.08
CA TYR A 507 -3.52 3.59 -43.67
C TYR A 507 -4.19 4.91 -44.00
N ASP A 508 -4.11 5.87 -43.13
CA ASP A 508 -4.55 7.22 -43.35
C ASP A 508 -3.76 8.24 -42.52
N ASP A 509 -3.56 9.43 -43.08
CA ASP A 509 -2.82 10.51 -42.44
C ASP A 509 -3.38 11.92 -42.69
N ASN A 510 -4.50 12.04 -43.46
CA ASN A 510 -5.00 13.34 -43.89
C ASN A 510 -6.51 13.45 -44.08
N SER A 511 -7.29 12.36 -43.91
CA SER A 511 -8.73 12.36 -44.25
C SER A 511 -9.62 13.01 -43.19
N GLY A 512 -9.07 13.28 -42.01
CA GLY A 512 -9.77 13.96 -40.92
C GLY A 512 -9.56 15.47 -40.86
N LEU A 513 -10.09 16.12 -39.83
CA LEU A 513 -9.91 17.55 -39.59
C LEU A 513 -8.44 17.86 -39.24
N ASN A 514 -7.96 19.02 -39.64
CA ASN A 514 -6.59 19.51 -39.37
C ASN A 514 -5.48 18.54 -39.78
N ARG A 515 -5.67 17.84 -40.90
CA ARG A 515 -4.74 16.81 -41.43
C ARG A 515 -4.57 15.60 -40.48
N ASN A 516 -5.51 15.37 -39.60
CA ASN A 516 -5.52 14.16 -38.79
C ASN A 516 -6.08 12.97 -39.58
N PHE A 517 -5.82 11.75 -39.16
CA PHE A 517 -6.41 10.58 -39.78
C PHE A 517 -7.89 10.41 -39.47
N LEU A 518 -8.62 9.77 -40.38
CA LEU A 518 -9.99 9.32 -40.21
C LEU A 518 -10.21 8.02 -40.98
N PHE A 519 -10.55 6.95 -40.29
CA PHE A 519 -11.10 5.75 -40.89
C PHE A 519 -12.62 5.74 -40.77
N THR A 520 -13.31 5.58 -41.89
CA THR A 520 -14.75 5.39 -41.95
C THR A 520 -15.06 4.07 -42.63
N GLY A 521 -15.86 3.21 -42.02
CA GLY A 521 -16.19 1.93 -42.63
C GLY A 521 -16.93 0.96 -41.74
N THR A 522 -17.39 -0.14 -42.36
CA THR A 522 -17.98 -1.30 -41.69
C THR A 522 -16.90 -2.36 -41.48
N TYR A 523 -16.72 -2.76 -40.26
CA TYR A 523 -15.70 -3.74 -39.88
C TYR A 523 -16.35 -4.94 -39.19
N ASN A 524 -15.69 -6.09 -39.22
CA ASN A 524 -16.15 -7.29 -38.53
C ASN A 524 -15.04 -7.84 -37.62
N GLY A 525 -15.38 -8.08 -36.37
CA GLY A 525 -14.45 -8.60 -35.36
C GLY A 525 -13.41 -7.59 -34.93
N ARG A 526 -12.32 -8.08 -34.35
CA ARG A 526 -11.27 -7.21 -33.80
C ARG A 526 -10.49 -6.51 -34.87
N ARG A 527 -10.25 -5.22 -34.67
CA ARG A 527 -9.32 -4.40 -35.44
C ARG A 527 -8.31 -3.76 -34.51
N TYR A 528 -7.08 -3.69 -34.98
CA TYR A 528 -5.99 -3.00 -34.29
C TYR A 528 -5.65 -1.72 -35.03
N LEU A 529 -5.19 -0.73 -34.28
CA LEU A 529 -4.70 0.54 -34.79
C LEU A 529 -3.30 0.80 -34.26
N LYS A 530 -2.45 1.31 -35.12
CA LYS A 530 -1.17 1.91 -34.76
C LYS A 530 -1.26 3.39 -35.09
N VAL A 531 -1.18 4.25 -34.08
CA VAL A 531 -1.30 5.71 -34.21
C VAL A 531 0.01 6.37 -33.82
N SER A 532 0.45 7.34 -34.59
CA SER A 532 1.61 8.18 -34.30
C SER A 532 1.36 9.61 -34.77
N ILE A 533 2.22 10.54 -34.31
CA ILE A 533 2.32 11.87 -34.90
C ILE A 533 3.19 11.76 -36.16
N LYS A 534 2.73 12.38 -37.24
CA LYS A 534 3.43 12.37 -38.54
C LYS A 534 4.83 13.00 -38.41
N ASP A 535 5.73 12.62 -39.29
CA ASP A 535 7.10 13.12 -39.36
C ASP A 535 7.90 13.01 -38.06
N LYS A 536 7.58 11.95 -37.27
CA LYS A 536 8.21 11.72 -35.96
C LYS A 536 8.03 12.88 -34.97
N GLY A 537 6.94 13.62 -35.06
CA GLY A 537 6.60 14.71 -34.17
C GLY A 537 6.31 14.26 -32.75
N THR A 538 6.11 15.24 -31.86
CA THR A 538 5.61 15.09 -30.48
C THR A 538 4.38 15.96 -30.30
N GLY A 539 3.55 15.67 -29.29
CA GLY A 539 2.33 16.44 -29.03
C GLY A 539 1.23 15.61 -28.42
N ASN A 540 0.02 16.14 -28.43
CA ASN A 540 -1.15 15.47 -27.87
C ASN A 540 -2.16 15.15 -28.97
N TYR A 541 -2.87 14.04 -28.82
CA TYR A 541 -4.06 13.76 -29.60
C TYR A 541 -5.14 13.10 -28.75
N THR A 542 -6.38 13.24 -29.16
CA THR A 542 -7.53 12.52 -28.58
C THR A 542 -8.11 11.61 -29.65
N LEU A 543 -8.08 10.29 -29.39
CA LEU A 543 -8.57 9.25 -30.29
C LEU A 543 -10.02 8.91 -29.97
N HIS A 544 -10.85 8.88 -31.00
CA HIS A 544 -12.29 8.63 -30.91
C HIS A 544 -12.69 7.35 -31.65
N LEU A 545 -13.68 6.64 -31.13
CA LEU A 545 -14.42 5.58 -31.78
C LEU A 545 -15.92 5.92 -31.68
N LYS A 546 -16.59 6.15 -32.80
CA LYS A 546 -18.03 6.44 -32.87
C LYS A 546 -18.72 5.49 -33.82
N LYS A 547 -19.93 5.08 -33.48
CA LYS A 547 -20.82 4.47 -34.48
C LYS A 547 -21.37 5.53 -35.41
N ARG A 548 -21.40 5.20 -36.67
CA ARG A 548 -22.06 5.97 -37.70
C ARG A 548 -23.46 5.41 -37.84
N PHE A 549 -24.46 6.20 -37.52
CA PHE A 549 -25.84 5.84 -37.81
C PHE A 549 -26.07 6.05 -39.31
N ALA A 550 -26.65 5.05 -39.99
CA ALA A 550 -27.17 5.26 -41.32
C ALA A 550 -28.25 6.35 -41.23
N ILE A 551 -28.04 7.46 -41.96
CA ILE A 551 -29.05 8.50 -42.15
C ILE A 551 -30.10 7.95 -43.09
#